data_484b6ea86c5eaca7db96e54abd51329b
#
_entry.id   484b6ea86c5eaca7db96e54abd51329b
#
_cell.length_a   1.000
_cell.length_b   1.000
_cell.length_c   1.000
_cell.angle_alpha   90.00
_cell.angle_beta   90.00
_cell.angle_gamma   90.00
#
_symmetry.space_group_name_H-M   'P 1'
#
loop_
_entity.id
_entity.type
_entity.pdbx_description
1 polymer ?
#
loop_
_entity_poly.entity_id
_entity_poly.type
_entity_poly.pdbx_seq_one_letter_code
_entity_poly.pdbx_strand_id
1 'polypeptide(L)'
;MHGRTTFDGGERELSQFSQYEKIRKCTLNHPRLKIPSALSSGSFSKTRGFVVKFNKEGVDSFSNHPGYGDCYGDLFEKMRLPETNAYVFNALLCELSDYDDWKNNQTSVGLHLDQTVGLQGLKADHQFLAHQVNVLYVDVAADMKGGELEGWRYGSGDLKQSDLLKPHLSIKPEKNKLVMFRGDSFHQVKAYHTSESTTKRLSLVLEQYKISDEFVPNTVVWMEALKQNMTMM
;
A
#
# COMPACT_ATOMS: atom_id res chain seq x y z
N MET A 1 -4.95 -26.46 3.77
CA MET A 1 -5.95 -25.58 4.38
C MET A 1 -5.21 -24.49 5.14
N HIS A 2 -5.05 -23.29 4.55
CA HIS A 2 -4.40 -22.17 5.21
C HIS A 2 -5.49 -21.40 5.95
N GLY A 3 -5.45 -21.47 7.29
CA GLY A 3 -6.41 -20.79 8.13
C GLY A 3 -6.40 -19.29 7.85
N ARG A 4 -7.54 -18.77 7.38
CA ARG A 4 -7.81 -17.33 7.37
C ARG A 4 -7.73 -16.82 8.79
N THR A 5 -6.73 -16.04 9.11
CA THR A 5 -6.82 -15.15 10.26
C THR A 5 -7.69 -13.99 9.84
N THR A 6 -8.96 -14.02 10.29
CA THR A 6 -9.83 -12.83 10.32
C THR A 6 -9.05 -11.69 10.97
N PHE A 7 -9.32 -10.47 10.52
CA PHE A 7 -8.65 -9.26 10.97
C PHE A 7 -8.80 -9.01 12.47
N ASP A 8 -7.98 -9.69 13.24
CA ASP A 8 -7.58 -9.34 14.58
C ASP A 8 -6.09 -9.02 14.62
N GLY A 9 -5.58 -8.39 13.54
CA GLY A 9 -4.22 -7.90 13.44
C GLY A 9 -3.18 -9.04 13.37
N GLY A 10 -3.22 -9.84 12.32
CA GLY A 10 -2.22 -10.89 12.09
C GLY A 10 -0.92 -10.30 11.55
N GLU A 11 0.07 -10.07 12.41
CA GLU A 11 1.46 -9.94 11.99
C GLU A 11 1.97 -11.35 11.59
N ARG A 12 2.43 -11.50 10.36
CA ARG A 12 3.24 -12.66 9.98
C ARG A 12 4.64 -12.17 9.71
N GLU A 13 5.58 -12.58 10.51
CA GLU A 13 6.98 -12.52 10.10
C GLU A 13 7.17 -13.45 8.91
N LEU A 14 7.44 -12.87 7.75
CA LEU A 14 7.94 -13.60 6.60
C LEU A 14 9.47 -13.78 6.76
N SER A 15 9.89 -14.33 7.87
CA SER A 15 11.31 -14.63 8.15
C SER A 15 11.93 -15.60 7.12
N GLN A 16 11.19 -15.98 6.08
CA GLN A 16 11.59 -16.95 5.05
C GLN A 16 11.30 -16.52 3.61
N PHE A 17 11.22 -15.23 3.29
CA PHE A 17 11.34 -14.88 1.89
C PHE A 17 12.81 -15.05 1.49
N SER A 18 13.16 -16.20 0.93
CA SER A 18 14.45 -16.43 0.28
C SER A 18 14.77 -15.39 -0.81
N GLN A 19 13.76 -14.59 -1.21
CA GLN A 19 13.83 -13.55 -2.23
C GLN A 19 13.76 -12.12 -1.67
N TYR A 20 13.70 -11.93 -0.36
CA TYR A 20 13.57 -10.58 0.21
C TYR A 20 14.67 -9.63 -0.28
N GLU A 21 15.92 -10.05 -0.28
CA GLU A 21 17.02 -9.20 -0.74
C GLU A 21 16.93 -8.87 -2.24
N LYS A 22 16.42 -9.79 -3.07
CA LYS A 22 16.11 -9.51 -4.48
C LYS A 22 15.02 -8.44 -4.58
N ILE A 23 13.90 -8.62 -3.87
CA ILE A 23 12.79 -7.65 -3.82
C ILE A 23 13.28 -6.30 -3.34
N ARG A 24 14.06 -6.27 -2.27
CA ARG A 24 14.64 -5.04 -1.70
C ARG A 24 15.53 -4.33 -2.72
N LYS A 25 16.45 -5.04 -3.36
CA LYS A 25 17.34 -4.49 -4.40
C LYS A 25 16.55 -3.93 -5.58
N CYS A 26 15.56 -4.67 -6.08
CA CYS A 26 14.69 -4.22 -7.16
C CYS A 26 13.97 -2.92 -6.78
N THR A 27 13.36 -2.88 -5.59
CA THR A 27 12.56 -1.74 -5.17
C THR A 27 13.43 -0.49 -4.96
N LEU A 28 14.57 -0.62 -4.29
CA LEU A 28 15.48 0.51 -4.05
C LEU A 28 16.08 1.10 -5.33
N ASN A 29 16.27 0.27 -6.36
CA ASN A 29 16.81 0.70 -7.65
C ASN A 29 15.72 1.07 -8.68
N HIS A 30 14.44 0.95 -8.34
CA HIS A 30 13.36 1.24 -9.27
C HIS A 30 13.35 2.74 -9.64
N PRO A 31 13.36 3.11 -10.94
CA PRO A 31 13.50 4.51 -11.36
C PRO A 31 12.37 5.39 -10.85
N ARG A 32 11.17 4.83 -10.70
CA ARG A 32 9.98 5.54 -10.20
C ARG A 32 10.04 5.89 -8.71
N LEU A 33 10.94 5.28 -7.93
CA LEU A 33 11.06 5.59 -6.51
C LEU A 33 11.51 7.03 -6.25
N LYS A 34 12.10 7.69 -7.25
CA LYS A 34 12.59 9.06 -7.13
C LYS A 34 11.55 10.13 -7.47
N ILE A 35 10.40 9.73 -7.99
CA ILE A 35 9.34 10.65 -8.42
C ILE A 35 8.11 10.55 -7.53
N PRO A 36 7.30 11.64 -7.44
CA PRO A 36 6.06 11.59 -6.69
C PRO A 36 5.18 10.44 -7.16
N SER A 37 4.60 9.69 -6.23
CA SER A 37 3.67 8.62 -6.53
C SER A 37 2.44 9.16 -7.28
N ALA A 38 1.84 8.35 -8.15
CA ALA A 38 0.55 8.66 -8.75
C ALA A 38 -0.57 8.84 -7.69
N LEU A 39 -0.37 8.31 -6.49
CA LEU A 39 -1.25 8.51 -5.34
C LEU A 39 -0.91 9.77 -4.53
N SER A 40 0.15 10.51 -4.87
CA SER A 40 0.65 11.65 -4.08
C SER A 40 -0.27 12.88 -4.14
N SER A 41 -1.51 12.69 -3.70
CA SER A 41 -2.52 13.74 -3.46
C SER A 41 -3.24 13.44 -2.14
N GLY A 42 -3.82 14.42 -1.51
CA GLY A 42 -4.51 14.24 -0.23
C GLY A 42 -3.65 13.51 0.81
N SER A 43 -4.12 12.38 1.29
CA SER A 43 -3.46 11.56 2.32
C SER A 43 -2.06 11.07 1.94
N PHE A 44 -1.72 10.99 0.64
CA PHE A 44 -0.46 10.48 0.12
C PHE A 44 0.52 11.57 -0.37
N SER A 45 0.27 12.84 -0.07
CA SER A 45 1.04 13.99 -0.60
C SER A 45 2.55 13.91 -0.37
N LYS A 46 2.98 13.25 0.71
CA LYS A 46 4.39 13.07 1.11
C LYS A 46 4.96 11.71 0.68
N THR A 47 4.47 11.14 -0.42
CA THR A 47 4.90 9.81 -0.88
C THR A 47 5.49 9.82 -2.28
N ARG A 48 6.42 8.88 -2.53
CA ARG A 48 7.05 8.61 -3.84
C ARG A 48 6.94 7.13 -4.17
N GLY A 49 7.06 6.80 -5.44
CA GLY A 49 7.11 5.42 -5.88
C GLY A 49 6.24 5.14 -7.11
N PHE A 50 6.21 3.89 -7.51
CA PHE A 50 5.39 3.43 -8.63
C PHE A 50 4.01 2.97 -8.16
N VAL A 51 3.04 3.00 -9.06
CA VAL A 51 1.70 2.44 -8.89
C VAL A 51 1.35 1.68 -10.16
N VAL A 52 1.05 0.40 -10.02
CA VAL A 52 0.59 -0.46 -11.11
C VAL A 52 -0.82 -0.95 -10.76
N LYS A 53 -1.73 -0.82 -11.73
CA LYS A 53 -3.11 -1.30 -11.62
C LYS A 53 -3.35 -2.37 -12.67
N PHE A 54 -4.01 -3.44 -12.30
CA PHE A 54 -4.37 -4.50 -13.24
C PHE A 54 -5.53 -5.34 -12.68
N ASN A 55 -6.22 -6.02 -13.58
CA ASN A 55 -7.25 -6.98 -13.23
C ASN A 55 -6.76 -8.41 -13.44
N LYS A 56 -7.64 -9.40 -13.26
CA LYS A 56 -7.31 -10.82 -13.43
C LYS A 56 -6.74 -11.16 -14.81
N GLU A 57 -7.16 -10.44 -15.87
CA GLU A 57 -6.67 -10.65 -17.25
C GLU A 57 -5.28 -10.05 -17.42
N GLY A 58 -4.91 -9.04 -16.64
CA GLY A 58 -3.61 -8.39 -16.65
C GLY A 58 -2.54 -9.06 -15.77
N VAL A 59 -2.88 -10.14 -15.05
CA VAL A 59 -1.94 -10.86 -14.18
C VAL A 59 -0.72 -11.36 -14.98
N ASP A 60 -0.94 -11.93 -16.15
CA ASP A 60 0.15 -12.40 -17.02
C ASP A 60 1.02 -11.23 -17.49
N SER A 61 0.42 -10.08 -17.77
CA SER A 61 1.16 -8.86 -18.14
C SER A 61 2.03 -8.38 -16.98
N PHE A 62 1.56 -8.45 -15.74
CA PHE A 62 2.36 -8.13 -14.56
C PHE A 62 3.50 -9.14 -14.36
N SER A 63 3.18 -10.43 -14.40
CA SER A 63 4.13 -11.51 -14.12
C SER A 63 5.24 -11.64 -15.17
N ASN A 64 4.95 -11.29 -16.42
CA ASN A 64 5.92 -11.32 -17.52
C ASN A 64 6.58 -9.96 -17.79
N HIS A 65 6.22 -8.90 -17.06
CA HIS A 65 6.81 -7.58 -17.27
C HIS A 65 8.25 -7.54 -16.73
N PRO A 66 9.26 -7.16 -17.55
CA PRO A 66 10.67 -7.21 -17.14
C PRO A 66 11.02 -6.33 -15.94
N GLY A 67 10.22 -5.27 -15.69
CA GLY A 67 10.43 -4.37 -14.54
C GLY A 67 9.66 -4.78 -13.27
N TYR A 68 8.66 -5.64 -13.39
CA TYR A 68 7.79 -6.04 -12.27
C TYR A 68 7.80 -7.55 -12.03
N GLY A 69 7.61 -8.37 -13.05
CA GLY A 69 7.48 -9.81 -12.91
C GLY A 69 8.72 -10.46 -12.31
N ASP A 70 9.89 -10.15 -12.88
CA ASP A 70 11.16 -10.66 -12.37
C ASP A 70 11.42 -10.32 -10.90
N CYS A 71 10.96 -9.16 -10.47
CA CYS A 71 11.20 -8.64 -9.12
C CYS A 71 10.13 -9.06 -8.12
N TYR A 72 8.86 -9.04 -8.54
CA TYR A 72 7.72 -9.10 -7.62
C TYR A 72 6.71 -10.21 -7.96
N GLY A 73 6.85 -10.93 -9.07
CA GLY A 73 5.90 -11.95 -9.49
C GLY A 73 5.64 -13.01 -8.43
N ASP A 74 6.70 -13.59 -7.87
CA ASP A 74 6.56 -14.60 -6.80
C ASP A 74 5.97 -14.03 -5.51
N LEU A 75 6.26 -12.75 -5.19
CA LEU A 75 5.66 -12.07 -4.05
C LEU A 75 4.17 -11.89 -4.26
N PHE A 76 3.77 -11.41 -5.44
CA PHE A 76 2.38 -11.22 -5.81
C PHE A 76 1.60 -12.54 -5.72
N GLU A 77 2.09 -13.62 -6.32
CA GLU A 77 1.42 -14.92 -6.29
C GLU A 77 1.26 -15.49 -4.87
N LYS A 78 2.21 -15.21 -3.98
CA LYS A 78 2.12 -15.62 -2.57
C LYS A 78 1.11 -14.80 -1.76
N MET A 79 0.89 -13.55 -2.13
CA MET A 79 -0.05 -12.65 -1.44
C MET A 79 -1.45 -12.70 -2.04
N ARG A 80 -1.56 -13.03 -3.33
CA ARG A 80 -2.81 -13.01 -4.07
C ARG A 80 -3.86 -13.94 -3.46
N LEU A 81 -5.06 -13.41 -3.25
CA LEU A 81 -6.22 -14.20 -2.85
C LEU A 81 -6.97 -14.71 -4.09
N PRO A 82 -7.39 -15.97 -4.10
CA PRO A 82 -8.06 -16.58 -5.27
C PRO A 82 -9.41 -15.94 -5.61
N GLU A 83 -10.07 -15.33 -4.63
CA GLU A 83 -11.37 -14.67 -4.79
C GLU A 83 -11.29 -13.22 -5.28
N THR A 84 -10.08 -12.66 -5.43
CA THR A 84 -9.88 -11.27 -5.90
C THR A 84 -9.61 -11.23 -7.39
N ASN A 85 -10.04 -10.15 -8.04
CA ASN A 85 -10.04 -10.03 -9.50
C ASN A 85 -9.54 -8.68 -10.04
N ALA A 86 -9.16 -7.77 -9.14
CA ALA A 86 -8.46 -6.53 -9.50
C ALA A 86 -7.46 -6.16 -8.41
N TYR A 87 -6.39 -5.49 -8.81
CA TYR A 87 -5.21 -5.28 -7.97
C TYR A 87 -4.61 -3.89 -8.19
N VAL A 88 -4.12 -3.31 -7.10
CA VAL A 88 -3.22 -2.15 -7.14
C VAL A 88 -1.95 -2.53 -6.40
N PHE A 89 -0.83 -2.58 -7.13
CA PHE A 89 0.48 -2.88 -6.57
C PHE A 89 1.35 -1.64 -6.62
N ASN A 90 1.86 -1.21 -5.47
CA ASN A 90 2.62 0.02 -5.41
C ASN A 90 3.84 -0.09 -4.48
N ALA A 91 4.88 0.69 -4.78
CA ALA A 91 5.95 0.99 -3.84
C ALA A 91 5.64 2.35 -3.20
N LEU A 92 5.61 2.37 -1.89
CA LEU A 92 5.32 3.55 -1.10
C LEU A 92 6.53 3.95 -0.28
N LEU A 93 7.27 4.93 -0.78
CA LEU A 93 8.34 5.59 -0.07
C LEU A 93 7.76 6.81 0.65
N CYS A 94 7.66 6.74 1.96
CA CYS A 94 7.32 7.90 2.77
C CYS A 94 8.54 8.82 2.88
N GLU A 95 8.36 10.11 2.61
CA GLU A 95 9.41 11.09 2.82
C GLU A 95 9.67 11.26 4.32
N LEU A 96 10.92 11.57 4.66
CA LEU A 96 11.28 11.88 6.04
C LEU A 96 10.44 13.05 6.53
N SER A 97 9.81 12.88 7.67
CA SER A 97 9.04 13.94 8.29
C SER A 97 10.00 14.96 8.94
N ASP A 98 9.58 16.21 8.96
CA ASP A 98 10.25 17.19 9.78
C ASP A 98 10.20 16.77 11.26
N TYR A 99 11.23 17.16 12.03
CA TYR A 99 11.30 16.79 13.44
C TYR A 99 10.06 17.26 14.23
N ASP A 100 9.54 18.42 13.87
CA ASP A 100 8.34 18.99 14.49
C ASP A 100 7.09 18.19 14.12
N ASP A 101 6.96 17.73 12.86
CA ASP A 101 5.85 16.84 12.44
C ASP A 101 5.82 15.57 13.28
N TRP A 102 6.98 14.94 13.46
CA TRP A 102 7.08 13.74 14.28
C TRP A 102 6.74 14.01 15.75
N LYS A 103 7.29 15.09 16.34
CA LYS A 103 7.01 15.49 17.73
C LYS A 103 5.54 15.81 17.97
N ASN A 104 4.90 16.45 17.00
CA ASN A 104 3.50 16.84 17.08
C ASN A 104 2.55 15.73 16.64
N ASN A 105 3.05 14.49 16.54
CA ASN A 105 2.24 13.31 16.22
C ASN A 105 1.47 13.40 14.90
N GLN A 106 2.04 14.09 13.91
CA GLN A 106 1.50 14.19 12.56
C GLN A 106 1.58 12.86 11.81
N THR A 107 1.11 12.82 10.57
CA THR A 107 1.09 11.64 9.72
C THR A 107 1.96 11.81 8.48
N SER A 108 2.66 10.74 8.07
CA SER A 108 3.30 10.63 6.75
C SER A 108 2.30 10.25 5.66
N VAL A 109 1.29 9.43 6.03
CA VAL A 109 0.11 9.14 5.20
C VAL A 109 -1.12 9.39 6.07
N GLY A 110 -2.00 10.28 5.63
CA GLY A 110 -3.21 10.65 6.37
C GLY A 110 -4.21 9.50 6.47
N LEU A 111 -5.19 9.67 7.36
CA LEU A 111 -6.26 8.70 7.55
C LEU A 111 -7.07 8.49 6.27
N HIS A 112 -7.23 7.23 5.85
CA HIS A 112 -7.93 6.87 4.61
C HIS A 112 -8.44 5.43 4.63
N LEU A 113 -9.20 5.10 3.59
CA LEU A 113 -9.57 3.75 3.16
C LEU A 113 -8.93 3.48 1.80
N ASP A 114 -8.57 2.23 1.53
CA ASP A 114 -8.03 1.85 0.23
C ASP A 114 -9.16 1.66 -0.80
N GLN A 115 -9.21 2.56 -1.77
CA GLN A 115 -10.21 2.61 -2.85
C GLN A 115 -9.58 3.09 -4.15
N THR A 116 -8.35 2.69 -4.40
CA THR A 116 -7.53 3.28 -5.48
C THR A 116 -7.64 2.53 -6.81
N VAL A 117 -8.39 1.41 -6.87
CA VAL A 117 -8.52 0.59 -8.09
C VAL A 117 -8.95 1.43 -9.30
N GLY A 118 -9.93 2.33 -9.12
CA GLY A 118 -10.48 3.16 -10.17
C GLY A 118 -11.21 2.35 -11.25
N LEU A 119 -12.39 2.79 -11.66
CA LEU A 119 -13.15 2.17 -12.74
C LEU A 119 -13.30 3.13 -13.91
N GLN A 120 -13.11 2.61 -15.13
CA GLN A 120 -13.23 3.38 -16.35
C GLN A 120 -14.69 3.40 -16.86
N GLY A 121 -15.12 4.55 -17.35
CA GLY A 121 -16.45 4.68 -17.96
C GLY A 121 -17.63 4.69 -16.98
N LEU A 122 -17.39 4.60 -15.69
CA LEU A 122 -18.42 4.71 -14.66
C LEU A 122 -18.38 6.08 -13.96
N LYS A 123 -19.53 6.48 -13.44
CA LYS A 123 -19.62 7.71 -12.63
C LYS A 123 -18.85 7.54 -11.32
N ALA A 124 -18.41 8.63 -10.73
CA ALA A 124 -17.58 8.67 -9.54
C ALA A 124 -18.23 8.07 -8.26
N ASP A 125 -19.51 7.77 -8.31
CA ASP A 125 -20.28 7.17 -7.21
C ASP A 125 -20.05 5.65 -7.03
N HIS A 126 -19.42 4.98 -8.01
CA HIS A 126 -19.01 3.59 -7.90
C HIS A 126 -17.61 3.48 -7.30
N GLN A 127 -17.55 3.37 -5.98
CA GLN A 127 -16.30 3.20 -5.26
C GLN A 127 -16.23 1.78 -4.67
N PHE A 128 -15.10 1.12 -4.86
CA PHE A 128 -14.84 -0.20 -4.31
C PHE A 128 -13.72 -0.11 -3.30
N LEU A 129 -13.99 -0.58 -2.08
CA LEU A 129 -12.96 -0.73 -1.06
C LEU A 129 -12.16 -2.01 -1.34
N ALA A 130 -10.88 -1.98 -1.02
CA ALA A 130 -10.06 -3.16 -1.10
C ALA A 130 -10.64 -4.27 -0.19
N HIS A 131 -10.61 -5.50 -0.68
CA HIS A 131 -11.01 -6.67 0.10
C HIS A 131 -9.95 -7.02 1.15
N GLN A 132 -8.67 -6.91 0.75
CA GLN A 132 -7.51 -7.08 1.60
C GLN A 132 -6.38 -6.18 1.14
N VAL A 133 -5.61 -5.70 2.08
CA VAL A 133 -4.36 -4.95 1.87
C VAL A 133 -3.20 -5.72 2.47
N ASN A 134 -2.12 -5.81 1.73
CA ASN A 134 -0.87 -6.42 2.15
C ASN A 134 0.23 -5.36 2.11
N VAL A 135 0.95 -5.18 3.21
CA VAL A 135 2.06 -4.21 3.32
C VAL A 135 3.33 -4.94 3.70
N LEU A 136 4.28 -5.05 2.77
CA LEU A 136 5.62 -5.57 3.05
C LEU A 136 6.57 -4.39 3.29
N TYR A 137 7.16 -4.32 4.47
CA TYR A 137 8.21 -3.34 4.75
C TYR A 137 9.53 -3.76 4.11
N VAL A 138 9.95 -2.99 3.10
CA VAL A 138 11.14 -3.29 2.28
C VAL A 138 12.41 -2.67 2.86
N ASP A 139 12.33 -1.43 3.31
CA ASP A 139 13.46 -0.76 3.95
C ASP A 139 13.00 0.14 5.09
N VAL A 140 13.64 0.01 6.22
CA VAL A 140 13.30 0.73 7.45
C VAL A 140 14.58 1.03 8.20
N ALA A 141 14.78 2.28 8.65
CA ALA A 141 15.94 2.64 9.45
C ALA A 141 15.93 1.89 10.80
N ALA A 142 17.09 1.42 11.24
CA ALA A 142 17.20 0.66 12.49
C ALA A 142 16.85 1.52 13.72
N ASP A 143 17.12 2.82 13.65
CA ASP A 143 16.87 3.80 14.71
C ASP A 143 15.54 4.56 14.55
N MET A 144 14.68 4.11 13.62
CA MET A 144 13.41 4.79 13.32
C MET A 144 12.53 4.92 14.56
N LYS A 145 12.05 6.13 14.79
CA LYS A 145 11.04 6.46 15.80
C LYS A 145 9.78 6.94 15.09
N GLY A 146 8.61 6.44 15.45
CA GLY A 146 7.38 6.66 14.70
C GLY A 146 7.26 5.75 13.47
N GLY A 147 6.47 6.16 12.50
CA GLY A 147 6.24 5.42 11.27
C GLY A 147 5.29 4.23 11.43
N GLU A 148 4.64 4.09 12.57
CA GLU A 148 3.68 3.04 12.82
C GLU A 148 2.52 3.11 11.81
N LEU A 149 2.07 1.94 11.37
CA LEU A 149 0.79 1.77 10.71
C LEU A 149 -0.28 1.64 11.80
N GLU A 150 -1.16 2.61 11.86
CA GLU A 150 -2.29 2.60 12.78
C GLU A 150 -3.57 2.26 12.04
N GLY A 151 -4.42 1.42 12.64
CA GLY A 151 -5.66 0.96 12.04
C GLY A 151 -6.84 1.03 13.01
N TRP A 152 -8.04 1.29 12.44
CA TRP A 152 -9.32 1.30 13.15
C TRP A 152 -10.25 0.27 12.55
N ARG A 153 -11.00 -0.43 13.40
CA ARG A 153 -12.01 -1.41 12.93
C ARG A 153 -13.15 -0.68 12.22
N TYR A 154 -13.43 -1.14 10.98
CA TYR A 154 -14.58 -0.78 10.14
C TYR A 154 -14.62 0.66 9.60
N GLY A 155 -14.75 0.74 8.30
CA GLY A 155 -15.07 1.92 7.51
C GLY A 155 -16.58 2.17 7.39
N SER A 156 -17.41 1.77 8.35
CA SER A 156 -18.81 2.17 8.33
C SER A 156 -18.91 3.64 8.77
N GLY A 157 -19.76 4.40 8.11
CA GLY A 157 -19.92 5.84 8.31
C GLY A 157 -20.31 6.32 9.72
N ASP A 158 -20.20 5.44 10.70
CA ASP A 158 -20.56 5.64 12.10
C ASP A 158 -19.35 5.84 13.03
N LEU A 159 -18.12 6.01 12.49
CA LEU A 159 -16.96 6.36 13.33
C LEU A 159 -17.18 7.73 13.98
N LYS A 160 -17.49 7.72 15.26
CA LYS A 160 -17.52 8.94 16.05
C LYS A 160 -16.09 9.47 16.19
N GLN A 161 -15.94 10.78 16.26
CA GLN A 161 -14.64 11.40 16.47
C GLN A 161 -13.91 10.85 17.71
N SER A 162 -14.66 10.39 18.74
CA SER A 162 -14.13 9.69 19.90
C SER A 162 -13.44 8.37 19.57
N ASP A 163 -13.88 7.66 18.53
CA ASP A 163 -13.35 6.35 18.15
C ASP A 163 -12.01 6.46 17.44
N LEU A 164 -11.72 7.63 16.87
CA LEU A 164 -10.44 7.95 16.23
C LEU A 164 -9.34 8.30 17.23
N LEU A 165 -9.66 8.53 18.50
CA LEU A 165 -8.69 8.92 19.52
C LEU A 165 -7.68 7.81 19.84
N LYS A 166 -8.05 6.54 19.64
CA LYS A 166 -7.17 5.41 19.92
C LYS A 166 -7.27 4.37 18.82
N PRO A 167 -6.20 4.09 18.08
CA PRO A 167 -6.18 3.03 17.09
C PRO A 167 -6.38 1.67 17.78
N HIS A 168 -7.08 0.76 17.11
CA HIS A 168 -7.22 -0.63 17.54
C HIS A 168 -5.94 -1.42 17.29
N LEU A 169 -5.16 -0.97 16.31
CA LEU A 169 -3.92 -1.58 15.88
C LEU A 169 -2.87 -0.50 15.69
N SER A 170 -1.66 -0.74 16.19
CA SER A 170 -0.48 0.07 15.94
C SER A 170 0.69 -0.87 15.67
N ILE A 171 1.19 -0.88 14.44
CA ILE A 171 2.22 -1.80 13.98
C ILE A 171 3.49 -1.01 13.70
N LYS A 172 4.55 -1.33 14.42
CA LYS A 172 5.87 -0.77 14.16
C LYS A 172 6.43 -1.35 12.85
N PRO A 173 6.95 -0.49 11.94
CA PRO A 173 7.61 -0.97 10.73
C PRO A 173 8.92 -1.68 11.07
N GLU A 174 9.14 -2.82 10.45
CA GLU A 174 10.37 -3.61 10.56
C GLU A 174 10.69 -4.23 9.20
N LYS A 175 11.97 -4.27 8.83
CA LYS A 175 12.41 -4.88 7.55
C LYS A 175 11.89 -6.31 7.43
N ASN A 176 11.39 -6.66 6.25
CA ASN A 176 10.86 -7.99 5.92
C ASN A 176 9.59 -8.41 6.71
N LYS A 177 8.93 -7.47 7.38
CA LYS A 177 7.64 -7.72 8.01
C LYS A 177 6.52 -7.53 6.99
N LEU A 178 5.65 -8.53 6.85
CA LEU A 178 4.40 -8.44 6.09
C LEU A 178 3.24 -8.25 7.05
N VAL A 179 2.46 -7.21 6.78
CA VAL A 179 1.20 -6.91 7.48
C VAL A 179 0.06 -7.13 6.51
N MET A 180 -1.03 -7.72 6.98
CA MET A 180 -2.25 -7.92 6.20
C MET A 180 -3.44 -7.42 6.99
N PHE A 181 -4.32 -6.66 6.33
CA PHE A 181 -5.55 -6.16 6.95
C PHE A 181 -6.67 -6.00 5.91
N ARG A 182 -7.89 -5.84 6.39
CA ARG A 182 -9.06 -5.61 5.53
C ARG A 182 -9.02 -4.18 4.97
N GLY A 183 -9.30 -4.03 3.69
CA GLY A 183 -9.27 -2.72 3.03
C GLY A 183 -10.41 -1.77 3.43
N ASP A 184 -11.45 -2.28 4.10
CA ASP A 184 -12.52 -1.47 4.71
C ASP A 184 -12.17 -0.94 6.12
N SER A 185 -10.91 -1.08 6.52
CA SER A 185 -10.38 -0.52 7.78
C SER A 185 -9.75 0.83 7.54
N PHE A 186 -10.19 1.86 8.25
CA PHE A 186 -9.48 3.14 8.27
C PHE A 186 -8.08 2.93 8.80
N HIS A 187 -7.09 3.53 8.13
CA HIS A 187 -5.72 3.44 8.56
C HIS A 187 -4.91 4.68 8.17
N GLN A 188 -3.77 4.86 8.83
CA GLN A 188 -2.82 5.95 8.60
C GLN A 188 -1.41 5.49 8.89
N VAL A 189 -0.43 6.28 8.46
CA VAL A 189 0.98 6.11 8.80
C VAL A 189 1.44 7.32 9.58
N LYS A 190 1.97 7.09 10.77
CA LYS A 190 2.56 8.15 11.60
C LYS A 190 3.77 8.77 10.93
N ALA A 191 3.99 10.02 11.21
CA ALA A 191 5.26 10.68 10.92
C ALA A 191 6.41 9.94 11.61
N TYR A 192 7.59 9.95 11.01
CA TYR A 192 8.75 9.27 11.57
C TYR A 192 9.99 10.15 11.53
N HIS A 193 10.90 9.83 12.41
CA HIS A 193 12.22 10.44 12.51
C HIS A 193 13.30 9.36 12.58
N THR A 194 14.46 9.63 11.96
CA THR A 194 15.66 8.77 12.01
C THR A 194 16.89 9.64 11.87
N SER A 195 17.99 9.24 12.48
CA SER A 195 19.31 9.85 12.26
C SER A 195 19.98 9.37 10.96
N GLU A 196 19.51 8.24 10.39
CA GLU A 196 19.99 7.70 9.12
C GLU A 196 19.49 8.53 7.94
N SER A 197 20.36 9.29 7.29
CA SER A 197 19.98 10.13 6.14
C SER A 197 19.61 9.36 4.87
N THR A 198 20.06 8.11 4.75
CA THR A 198 19.92 7.28 3.55
C THR A 198 18.77 6.31 3.60
N THR A 199 18.37 5.87 4.81
CA THR A 199 17.32 4.87 5.00
C THR A 199 15.99 5.55 5.29
N LYS A 200 14.98 5.16 4.54
CA LYS A 200 13.63 5.74 4.61
C LYS A 200 12.62 4.63 4.90
N ARG A 201 11.38 5.00 5.21
CA ARG A 201 10.29 4.06 5.34
C ARG A 201 9.76 3.70 3.94
N LEU A 202 10.18 2.52 3.44
CA LEU A 202 9.77 1.99 2.13
C LEU A 202 8.97 0.72 2.33
N SER A 203 7.79 0.67 1.74
CA SER A 203 6.94 -0.52 1.69
C SER A 203 6.47 -0.83 0.28
N LEU A 204 6.20 -2.12 0.03
CA LEU A 204 5.38 -2.57 -1.08
C LEU A 204 3.98 -2.83 -0.56
N VAL A 205 2.98 -2.32 -1.27
CA VAL A 205 1.57 -2.45 -0.91
C VAL A 205 0.85 -3.16 -2.05
N LEU A 206 0.08 -4.18 -1.71
CA LEU A 206 -0.85 -4.85 -2.61
C LEU A 206 -2.26 -4.69 -2.07
N GLU A 207 -3.04 -3.86 -2.71
CA GLU A 207 -4.49 -3.78 -2.53
C GLU A 207 -5.15 -4.79 -3.45
N GLN A 208 -6.03 -5.62 -2.90
CA GLN A 208 -6.72 -6.68 -3.60
C GLN A 208 -8.23 -6.45 -3.55
N TYR A 209 -8.88 -6.47 -4.68
CA TYR A 209 -10.29 -6.14 -4.81
C TYR A 209 -11.10 -7.36 -5.27
N LYS A 210 -12.26 -7.53 -4.67
CA LYS A 210 -13.30 -8.45 -5.12
C LYS A 210 -14.42 -7.64 -5.74
N ILE A 211 -14.33 -7.41 -7.03
CA ILE A 211 -15.29 -6.63 -7.81
C ILE A 211 -16.32 -7.58 -8.40
N SER A 212 -17.59 -7.21 -8.37
CA SER A 212 -18.65 -7.99 -9.02
C SER A 212 -18.43 -8.08 -10.52
N ASP A 213 -18.75 -9.23 -11.11
CA ASP A 213 -18.41 -9.55 -12.51
C ASP A 213 -18.92 -8.52 -13.52
N GLU A 214 -20.03 -7.86 -13.23
CA GLU A 214 -20.58 -6.79 -14.06
C GLU A 214 -19.69 -5.56 -14.20
N PHE A 215 -18.82 -5.27 -13.18
CA PHE A 215 -17.91 -4.13 -13.18
C PHE A 215 -16.46 -4.49 -13.52
N VAL A 216 -16.12 -5.78 -13.59
CA VAL A 216 -14.77 -6.20 -13.99
C VAL A 216 -14.36 -5.64 -15.35
N PRO A 217 -15.24 -5.56 -16.38
CA PRO A 217 -14.90 -4.94 -17.67
C PRO A 217 -14.52 -3.45 -17.58
N ASN A 218 -14.92 -2.78 -16.51
CA ASN A 218 -14.56 -1.38 -16.26
C ASN A 218 -13.22 -1.23 -15.54
N THR A 219 -12.61 -2.32 -15.08
CA THR A 219 -11.28 -2.29 -14.46
C THR A 219 -10.20 -2.23 -15.55
N VAL A 220 -9.04 -1.71 -15.17
CA VAL A 220 -7.89 -1.65 -16.07
C VAL A 220 -7.26 -3.04 -16.21
N VAL A 221 -7.10 -3.53 -17.44
CA VAL A 221 -6.38 -4.79 -17.68
C VAL A 221 -4.94 -4.67 -17.20
N TRP A 222 -4.24 -3.60 -17.62
CA TRP A 222 -2.88 -3.27 -17.20
C TRP A 222 -2.60 -1.78 -17.36
N MET A 223 -2.03 -1.15 -16.33
CA MET A 223 -1.58 0.24 -16.39
C MET A 223 -0.52 0.53 -15.35
N GLU A 224 0.57 1.16 -15.75
CA GLU A 224 1.44 1.90 -14.84
C GLU A 224 0.90 3.33 -14.70
N ALA A 225 0.37 3.65 -13.53
CA ALA A 225 -0.20 4.95 -13.26
C ALA A 225 0.88 6.03 -13.13
N LEU A 226 0.68 7.14 -13.82
CA LEU A 226 1.55 8.31 -13.77
C LEU A 226 0.80 9.46 -13.10
N LYS A 227 1.51 10.27 -12.33
CA LYS A 227 0.97 11.55 -11.88
C LYS A 227 0.75 12.40 -13.14
N GLN A 228 -0.49 12.68 -13.47
CA GLN A 228 -0.80 13.66 -14.52
C GLN A 228 -0.29 15.02 -14.05
N ASN A 229 0.64 15.60 -14.79
CA ASN A 229 0.93 17.02 -14.66
C ASN A 229 -0.37 17.74 -15.00
N MET A 230 -1.08 18.25 -14.00
CA MET A 230 -2.11 19.25 -14.25
C MET A 230 -1.38 20.48 -14.78
N THR A 231 -1.19 20.53 -16.08
CA THR A 231 -0.92 21.78 -16.77
C THR A 231 -2.20 22.57 -16.62
N MET A 232 -2.16 23.57 -15.72
CA MET A 232 -3.21 24.57 -15.67
C MET A 232 -3.24 25.26 -17.06
N MET A 233 -4.33 25.06 -17.79
CA MET A 233 -4.75 25.98 -18.85
C MET A 233 -5.56 27.10 -18.20
#